data_0e003f61e0fe65c9fab3760f014482fd
#
_entry.id   0e003f61e0fe65c9fab3760f014482fd
#
_cell.length_a   1.000
_cell.length_b   1.000
_cell.length_c   1.000
_cell.angle_alpha   90.00
_cell.angle_beta   90.00
_cell.angle_gamma   90.00
#
_symmetry.space_group_name_H-M   'P 1'
#
loop_
_entity.id
_entity.type
_entity.pdbx_description
1 polymer ?
#
loop_
_entity_poly.entity_id
_entity_poly.type
_entity_poly.pdbx_seq_one_letter_code
_entity_poly.pdbx_strand_id
1 'polypeptide(L)'
;MILDIKFSISIPEATDEIYKKFGVYRGTATPHCHHICKNGEKAFSRFFYVISGTLIFNKGTESCVCVQSGDIAYLPNNISYVSDWVGNDTGSYIALHFLLDEFYVKLPSYICIAAHDKDGIYLELFKRMYAIWQQGKPGYELETLGDFFDFVHILYLDYISIQIKEKYSKIYKGILYLENNYTEDISVSFLADLCYLSESSFRRLFYDYKKMPPITYRNYLRIKKAYTLIKTGEYTITEAAEAVNIPDLCYFNRLFRKYYNVSPSKIAIHNQE
;
A
#
# COMPACT_ATOMS: atom_id res chain seq x y z
N MET A 1 -15.46 -3.39 -5.66
CA MET A 1 -14.76 -4.68 -5.44
C MET A 1 -13.29 -4.39 -5.56
N ILE A 2 -12.54 -4.55 -4.47
CA ILE A 2 -11.16 -4.07 -4.31
C ILE A 2 -10.19 -5.18 -4.74
N LEU A 3 -9.10 -4.79 -5.39
CA LEU A 3 -8.03 -5.67 -5.86
C LEU A 3 -7.41 -6.45 -4.69
N ASP A 4 -7.52 -7.77 -4.62
CA ASP A 4 -6.85 -8.62 -3.62
C ASP A 4 -5.47 -9.03 -4.16
N ILE A 5 -4.43 -8.26 -3.81
CA ILE A 5 -3.05 -8.53 -4.22
C ILE A 5 -2.34 -9.27 -3.10
N LYS A 6 -2.02 -10.54 -3.32
CA LYS A 6 -1.17 -11.32 -2.43
C LYS A 6 0.22 -11.44 -3.04
N PHE A 7 1.21 -10.84 -2.38
CA PHE A 7 2.61 -11.03 -2.76
C PHE A 7 3.21 -12.21 -1.99
N SER A 8 3.75 -13.15 -2.74
CA SER A 8 4.66 -14.17 -2.24
C SER A 8 6.00 -13.94 -2.94
N ILE A 9 6.98 -13.42 -2.23
CA ILE A 9 8.30 -13.16 -2.80
C ILE A 9 9.17 -14.39 -2.53
N SER A 10 9.33 -15.26 -3.52
CA SER A 10 10.52 -16.07 -3.66
C SER A 10 11.34 -15.47 -4.80
N ILE A 11 12.59 -15.12 -4.55
CA ILE A 11 13.50 -14.61 -5.59
C ILE A 11 14.00 -15.84 -6.35
N PRO A 12 13.59 -16.07 -7.61
CA PRO A 12 14.24 -17.09 -8.43
C PRO A 12 15.61 -16.58 -8.88
N GLU A 13 16.50 -17.47 -9.12
CA GLU A 13 17.70 -17.19 -9.90
C GLU A 13 17.25 -16.54 -11.21
N ALA A 14 17.81 -15.35 -11.50
CA ALA A 14 17.43 -14.46 -12.57
C ALA A 14 17.05 -15.20 -13.86
N THR A 15 15.80 -15.10 -14.27
CA THR A 15 15.38 -15.62 -15.55
C THR A 15 15.19 -14.49 -16.53
N ASP A 16 15.85 -14.56 -17.66
CA ASP A 16 15.75 -13.65 -18.82
C ASP A 16 14.31 -13.43 -19.35
N GLU A 17 13.35 -14.20 -18.83
CA GLU A 17 11.97 -14.17 -19.32
C GLU A 17 11.11 -13.02 -18.74
N ILE A 18 11.45 -12.47 -17.58
CA ILE A 18 10.71 -11.36 -16.98
C ILE A 18 10.79 -10.10 -17.88
N TYR A 19 11.91 -9.89 -18.55
CA TYR A 19 12.18 -8.69 -19.34
C TYR A 19 11.54 -8.66 -20.73
N LYS A 20 11.10 -9.79 -21.27
CA LYS A 20 10.59 -9.86 -22.65
C LYS A 20 9.12 -9.48 -22.81
N LYS A 21 8.40 -9.15 -21.73
CA LYS A 21 6.93 -9.02 -21.78
C LYS A 21 6.42 -7.83 -20.95
N PHE A 22 7.09 -6.69 -21.07
CA PHE A 22 6.65 -5.43 -20.50
C PHE A 22 6.57 -4.37 -21.61
N GLY A 23 5.62 -3.44 -21.51
CA GLY A 23 5.49 -2.35 -22.47
C GLY A 23 4.59 -1.22 -21.96
N VAL A 24 4.91 0.02 -22.36
CA VAL A 24 4.17 1.22 -21.99
C VAL A 24 3.58 1.85 -23.24
N TYR A 25 2.27 2.06 -23.24
CA TYR A 25 1.52 2.58 -24.37
C TYR A 25 0.69 3.78 -23.94
N ARG A 26 0.63 4.79 -24.81
CA ARG A 26 -0.32 5.89 -24.68
C ARG A 26 -1.24 5.88 -25.89
N GLY A 27 -2.52 6.08 -25.65
CA GLY A 27 -3.51 6.12 -26.70
C GLY A 27 -4.57 7.17 -26.46
N THR A 28 -5.29 7.44 -27.53
CA THR A 28 -6.51 8.22 -27.53
C THR A 28 -7.61 7.40 -28.14
N ALA A 29 -8.85 7.61 -27.72
CA ALA A 29 -10.02 6.99 -28.29
C ALA A 29 -11.01 8.06 -28.70
N THR A 30 -11.52 7.96 -29.90
CA THR A 30 -12.59 8.83 -30.37
C THR A 30 -13.87 8.61 -29.55
N PRO A 31 -14.73 9.64 -29.43
CA PRO A 31 -16.04 9.47 -28.82
C PRO A 31 -16.79 8.27 -29.41
N HIS A 32 -17.49 7.53 -28.56
CA HIS A 32 -18.24 6.32 -28.92
C HIS A 32 -17.41 5.18 -29.56
N CYS A 33 -16.09 5.18 -29.34
CA CYS A 33 -15.26 4.05 -29.78
C CYS A 33 -15.68 2.78 -29.04
N HIS A 34 -16.04 1.77 -29.82
CA HIS A 34 -16.44 0.44 -29.36
C HIS A 34 -15.36 -0.57 -29.72
N HIS A 35 -14.90 -1.36 -28.75
CA HIS A 35 -13.89 -2.39 -29.01
C HIS A 35 -14.28 -3.70 -28.34
N ILE A 36 -14.19 -4.78 -29.13
CA ILE A 36 -14.42 -6.16 -28.66
C ILE A 36 -13.09 -6.87 -28.62
N CYS A 37 -12.73 -7.38 -27.44
CA CYS A 37 -11.56 -8.22 -27.22
C CYS A 37 -12.02 -9.66 -26.99
N LYS A 38 -11.54 -10.59 -27.81
CA LYS A 38 -11.83 -12.02 -27.66
C LYS A 38 -10.79 -12.68 -26.75
N ASN A 39 -11.18 -13.79 -26.13
CA ASN A 39 -10.26 -14.60 -25.32
C ASN A 39 -9.04 -15.02 -26.16
N GLY A 40 -7.84 -14.87 -25.57
CA GLY A 40 -6.57 -15.17 -26.22
C GLY A 40 -6.00 -14.07 -27.12
N GLU A 41 -6.74 -13.00 -27.44
CA GLU A 41 -6.20 -11.89 -28.24
C GLU A 41 -5.16 -11.06 -27.50
N LYS A 42 -5.27 -10.97 -26.18
CA LYS A 42 -4.34 -10.21 -25.35
C LYS A 42 -3.62 -11.13 -24.37
N ALA A 43 -2.39 -11.45 -24.71
CA ALA A 43 -1.53 -12.31 -23.91
C ALA A 43 -1.00 -11.64 -22.62
N PHE A 44 -1.22 -10.33 -22.47
CA PHE A 44 -0.68 -9.51 -21.37
C PHE A 44 -1.79 -9.03 -20.45
N SER A 45 -1.51 -9.02 -19.14
CA SER A 45 -2.27 -8.24 -18.18
C SER A 45 -1.96 -6.76 -18.35
N ARG A 46 -2.87 -5.88 -17.94
CA ARG A 46 -2.73 -4.44 -18.14
C ARG A 46 -3.21 -3.67 -16.93
N PHE A 47 -2.43 -2.63 -16.57
CA PHE A 47 -2.94 -1.50 -15.81
C PHE A 47 -3.24 -0.36 -16.80
N PHE A 48 -4.41 0.21 -16.69
CA PHE A 48 -4.95 1.17 -17.65
C PHE A 48 -5.35 2.44 -16.88
N TYR A 49 -4.52 3.49 -16.97
CA TYR A 49 -4.79 4.78 -16.38
C TYR A 49 -5.59 5.64 -17.34
N VAL A 50 -6.80 6.04 -16.98
CA VAL A 50 -7.63 6.96 -17.77
C VAL A 50 -7.26 8.41 -17.43
N ILE A 51 -6.65 9.14 -18.38
CA ILE A 51 -6.27 10.55 -18.23
C ILE A 51 -7.49 11.46 -18.42
N SER A 52 -8.30 11.16 -19.45
CA SER A 52 -9.52 11.92 -19.75
C SER A 52 -10.59 11.01 -20.36
N GLY A 53 -11.86 11.38 -20.19
CA GLY A 53 -13.00 10.63 -20.70
C GLY A 53 -13.51 9.57 -19.72
N THR A 54 -14.47 8.78 -20.19
CA THR A 54 -15.06 7.66 -19.44
C THR A 54 -15.05 6.41 -20.29
N LEU A 55 -14.53 5.33 -19.73
CA LEU A 55 -14.42 4.02 -20.37
C LEU A 55 -15.30 3.03 -19.59
N ILE A 56 -16.18 2.31 -20.29
CA ILE A 56 -17.06 1.32 -19.69
C ILE A 56 -16.70 -0.06 -20.27
N PHE A 57 -16.34 -0.98 -19.39
CA PHE A 57 -16.18 -2.39 -19.73
C PHE A 57 -17.47 -3.16 -19.48
N ASN A 58 -17.82 -4.07 -20.41
CA ASN A 58 -18.94 -5.00 -20.32
C ASN A 58 -20.28 -4.30 -19.95
N LYS A 59 -20.57 -3.19 -20.59
CA LYS A 59 -21.78 -2.38 -20.39
C LYS A 59 -23.04 -3.24 -20.45
N GLY A 60 -23.92 -3.08 -19.46
CA GLY A 60 -25.20 -3.80 -19.39
C GLY A 60 -25.13 -5.23 -18.86
N THR A 61 -23.99 -5.68 -18.36
CA THR A 61 -23.80 -6.97 -17.69
C THR A 61 -23.50 -6.82 -16.21
N GLU A 62 -23.56 -7.91 -15.45
CA GLU A 62 -23.16 -7.93 -14.03
C GLU A 62 -21.67 -7.63 -13.81
N SER A 63 -20.83 -7.88 -14.83
CA SER A 63 -19.41 -7.57 -14.82
C SER A 63 -19.07 -6.17 -15.37
N CYS A 64 -20.04 -5.26 -15.38
CA CYS A 64 -19.85 -3.89 -15.84
C CYS A 64 -18.89 -3.13 -14.94
N VAL A 65 -17.85 -2.52 -15.50
CA VAL A 65 -16.90 -1.66 -14.80
C VAL A 65 -16.82 -0.32 -15.50
N CYS A 66 -17.16 0.75 -14.80
CA CYS A 66 -17.06 2.14 -15.28
C CYS A 66 -15.77 2.76 -14.74
N VAL A 67 -14.93 3.23 -15.65
CA VAL A 67 -13.59 3.79 -15.37
C VAL A 67 -13.58 5.25 -15.81
N GLN A 68 -13.30 6.15 -14.89
CA GLN A 68 -13.30 7.61 -15.12
C GLN A 68 -11.88 8.18 -15.14
N SER A 69 -11.77 9.45 -15.50
CA SER A 69 -10.50 10.19 -15.38
C SER A 69 -9.95 10.10 -13.96
N GLY A 70 -8.67 9.74 -13.82
CA GLY A 70 -8.00 9.49 -12.55
C GLY A 70 -8.11 8.05 -12.02
N ASP A 71 -8.87 7.19 -12.70
CA ASP A 71 -8.95 5.77 -12.32
C ASP A 71 -7.87 4.93 -13.00
N ILE A 72 -7.43 3.91 -12.30
CA ILE A 72 -6.61 2.83 -12.82
C ILE A 72 -7.45 1.56 -12.89
N ALA A 73 -7.70 1.06 -14.10
CA ALA A 73 -8.32 -0.25 -14.30
C ALA A 73 -7.25 -1.34 -14.41
N TYR A 74 -7.51 -2.49 -13.79
CA TYR A 74 -6.76 -3.72 -14.03
C TYR A 74 -7.54 -4.61 -15.01
N LEU A 75 -6.86 -5.08 -16.04
CA LEU A 75 -7.38 -6.03 -17.04
C LEU A 75 -6.47 -7.26 -17.05
N PRO A 76 -6.98 -8.44 -16.69
CA PRO A 76 -6.19 -9.69 -16.78
C PRO A 76 -5.89 -10.04 -18.23
N ASN A 77 -4.87 -10.89 -18.43
CA ASN A 77 -4.61 -11.52 -19.71
C ASN A 77 -5.70 -12.54 -20.06
N ASN A 78 -5.78 -12.90 -21.33
CA ASN A 78 -6.62 -13.99 -21.84
C ASN A 78 -8.10 -13.95 -21.43
N ILE A 79 -8.70 -12.75 -21.30
CA ILE A 79 -10.14 -12.60 -21.06
C ILE A 79 -10.86 -11.97 -22.27
N SER A 80 -12.14 -12.27 -22.39
CA SER A 80 -13.04 -11.56 -23.31
C SER A 80 -13.67 -10.37 -22.61
N TYR A 81 -13.76 -9.26 -23.31
CA TYR A 81 -14.48 -8.08 -22.82
C TYR A 81 -14.94 -7.20 -24.00
N VAL A 82 -15.91 -6.37 -23.71
CA VAL A 82 -16.31 -5.25 -24.57
C VAL A 82 -15.95 -3.96 -23.85
N SER A 83 -15.44 -2.98 -24.56
CA SER A 83 -15.14 -1.67 -23.98
C SER A 83 -15.70 -0.56 -24.87
N ASP A 84 -16.37 0.39 -24.22
CA ASP A 84 -17.01 1.54 -24.84
C ASP A 84 -16.48 2.83 -24.23
N TRP A 85 -15.91 3.70 -25.07
CA TRP A 85 -15.66 5.08 -24.67
C TRP A 85 -16.96 5.88 -24.79
N VAL A 86 -17.37 6.52 -23.71
CA VAL A 86 -18.62 7.26 -23.64
C VAL A 86 -18.36 8.75 -23.42
N GLY A 87 -19.28 9.58 -23.90
CA GLY A 87 -19.16 11.04 -23.84
C GLY A 87 -18.84 11.64 -25.21
N ASN A 88 -18.75 12.97 -25.27
CA ASN A 88 -18.54 13.71 -26.51
C ASN A 88 -17.08 14.08 -26.76
N ASP A 89 -16.22 13.89 -25.76
CA ASP A 89 -14.80 14.24 -25.82
C ASP A 89 -13.92 13.02 -26.12
N THR A 90 -12.76 13.28 -26.72
CA THR A 90 -11.75 12.27 -26.95
C THR A 90 -11.19 11.75 -25.63
N GLY A 91 -11.29 10.45 -25.41
CA GLY A 91 -10.66 9.78 -24.28
C GLY A 91 -9.15 9.68 -24.46
N SER A 92 -8.39 9.72 -23.38
CA SER A 92 -6.95 9.50 -23.39
C SER A 92 -6.50 8.66 -22.21
N TYR A 93 -5.47 7.82 -22.45
CA TYR A 93 -5.00 6.86 -21.46
C TYR A 93 -3.52 6.54 -21.61
N ILE A 94 -2.93 5.99 -20.55
CA ILE A 94 -1.64 5.29 -20.57
C ILE A 94 -1.88 3.87 -20.07
N ALA A 95 -1.35 2.88 -20.77
CA ALA A 95 -1.48 1.47 -20.43
C ALA A 95 -0.11 0.84 -20.21
N LEU A 96 0.05 0.13 -19.10
CA LEU A 96 1.19 -0.73 -18.79
C LEU A 96 0.80 -2.16 -19.16
N HIS A 97 1.48 -2.75 -20.12
CA HIS A 97 1.31 -4.15 -20.50
C HIS A 97 2.39 -4.97 -19.82
N PHE A 98 2.01 -6.03 -19.15
CA PHE A 98 2.95 -6.88 -18.43
C PHE A 98 2.50 -8.33 -18.39
N LEU A 99 3.45 -9.23 -18.26
CA LEU A 99 3.21 -10.61 -17.89
C LEU A 99 4.00 -10.88 -16.61
N LEU A 100 3.29 -11.15 -15.53
CA LEU A 100 3.86 -11.63 -14.27
C LEU A 100 3.52 -13.11 -14.15
N ASP A 101 4.48 -13.89 -13.65
CA ASP A 101 4.24 -15.27 -13.31
C ASP A 101 3.26 -15.34 -12.14
N GLU A 102 2.18 -16.11 -12.28
CA GLU A 102 1.15 -16.31 -11.25
C GLU A 102 1.72 -16.88 -9.93
N PHE A 103 2.93 -17.43 -9.99
CA PHE A 103 3.63 -17.94 -8.81
C PHE A 103 4.03 -16.81 -7.85
N TYR A 104 4.30 -15.60 -8.37
CA TYR A 104 4.80 -14.47 -7.55
C TYR A 104 3.74 -13.46 -7.17
N VAL A 105 2.72 -13.29 -7.99
CA VAL A 105 1.67 -12.29 -7.75
C VAL A 105 0.32 -12.87 -8.15
N LYS A 106 -0.57 -13.02 -7.17
CA LYS A 106 -1.94 -13.42 -7.44
C LYS A 106 -2.79 -12.20 -7.73
N LEU A 107 -3.00 -11.92 -9.01
CA LEU A 107 -3.89 -10.86 -9.50
C LEU A 107 -5.31 -11.42 -9.74
N PRO A 108 -6.36 -10.57 -9.72
CA PRO A 108 -7.72 -10.99 -10.07
C PRO A 108 -7.83 -11.56 -11.48
N SER A 109 -8.74 -12.49 -11.66
CA SER A 109 -9.08 -13.03 -13.00
C SER A 109 -10.19 -12.25 -13.70
N TYR A 110 -10.53 -11.06 -13.22
CA TYR A 110 -11.61 -10.21 -13.73
C TYR A 110 -11.17 -8.74 -13.80
N ILE A 111 -11.88 -7.95 -14.61
CA ILE A 111 -11.65 -6.51 -14.74
C ILE A 111 -12.13 -5.81 -13.48
N CYS A 112 -11.31 -4.93 -12.91
CA CYS A 112 -11.67 -4.13 -11.74
C CYS A 112 -10.95 -2.78 -11.75
N ILE A 113 -11.44 -1.84 -10.94
CA ILE A 113 -10.68 -0.62 -10.62
C ILE A 113 -9.63 -1.00 -9.58
N ALA A 114 -8.36 -0.77 -9.93
CA ALA A 114 -7.22 -1.04 -9.07
C ALA A 114 -7.00 0.09 -8.06
N ALA A 115 -7.14 1.34 -8.49
CA ALA A 115 -6.99 2.53 -7.64
C ALA A 115 -7.73 3.74 -8.22
N HIS A 116 -7.94 4.74 -7.36
CA HIS A 116 -8.37 6.09 -7.71
C HIS A 116 -7.24 7.06 -7.37
N ASP A 117 -6.72 7.77 -8.35
CA ASP A 117 -5.63 8.74 -8.18
C ASP A 117 -6.15 10.06 -7.62
N LYS A 118 -6.08 10.24 -6.32
CA LYS A 118 -6.56 11.45 -5.64
C LYS A 118 -5.53 12.58 -5.64
N ASP A 119 -4.26 12.21 -5.58
CA ASP A 119 -3.16 13.13 -5.33
C ASP A 119 -2.25 13.31 -6.56
N GLY A 120 -2.58 12.67 -7.68
CA GLY A 120 -1.81 12.72 -8.94
C GLY A 120 -0.53 11.89 -8.94
N ILE A 121 -0.27 11.11 -7.88
CA ILE A 121 0.97 10.31 -7.73
C ILE A 121 1.04 9.24 -8.82
N TYR A 122 -0.05 8.55 -9.08
CA TYR A 122 -0.09 7.53 -10.12
C TYR A 122 0.05 8.12 -11.52
N LEU A 123 -0.58 9.29 -11.77
CA LEU A 123 -0.46 9.98 -13.06
C LEU A 123 0.99 10.32 -13.38
N GLU A 124 1.73 10.83 -12.40
CA GLU A 124 3.13 11.19 -12.59
C GLU A 124 4.01 9.95 -12.85
N LEU A 125 3.77 8.84 -12.15
CA LEU A 125 4.45 7.57 -12.40
C LEU A 125 4.17 7.04 -13.81
N PHE A 126 2.90 7.04 -14.25
CA PHE A 126 2.53 6.59 -15.59
C PHE A 126 3.13 7.47 -16.68
N LYS A 127 3.12 8.80 -16.51
CA LYS A 127 3.76 9.73 -17.44
C LYS A 127 5.27 9.52 -17.50
N ARG A 128 5.93 9.33 -16.36
CA ARG A 128 7.36 9.08 -16.27
C ARG A 128 7.74 7.79 -16.98
N MET A 129 7.06 6.68 -16.69
CA MET A 129 7.28 5.40 -17.38
C MET A 129 7.08 5.53 -18.89
N TYR A 130 6.05 6.27 -19.34
CA TYR A 130 5.82 6.52 -20.75
C TYR A 130 6.94 7.35 -21.38
N ALA A 131 7.40 8.40 -20.72
CA ALA A 131 8.48 9.26 -21.22
C ALA A 131 9.81 8.50 -21.35
N ILE A 132 10.18 7.68 -20.36
CA ILE A 132 11.37 6.83 -20.38
C ILE A 132 11.28 5.83 -21.54
N TRP A 133 10.12 5.17 -21.67
CA TRP A 133 9.86 4.19 -22.74
C TRP A 133 10.00 4.79 -24.15
N GLN A 134 9.48 6.02 -24.35
CA GLN A 134 9.56 6.72 -25.64
C GLN A 134 10.96 7.19 -25.99
N GLN A 135 11.79 7.52 -25.00
CA GLN A 135 13.19 7.96 -25.25
C GLN A 135 14.06 6.81 -25.76
N GLY A 136 13.79 5.57 -25.37
CA GLY A 136 14.52 4.38 -25.82
C GLY A 136 16.03 4.43 -25.56
N LYS A 137 16.49 5.18 -24.55
CA LYS A 137 17.91 5.27 -24.18
C LYS A 137 18.39 3.92 -23.64
N PRO A 138 19.69 3.58 -23.74
CA PRO A 138 20.21 2.36 -23.16
C PRO A 138 19.78 2.20 -21.69
N GLY A 139 19.19 1.05 -21.34
CA GLY A 139 18.69 0.76 -19.99
C GLY A 139 17.24 1.22 -19.71
N TYR A 140 16.53 1.83 -20.67
CA TYR A 140 15.15 2.31 -20.50
C TYR A 140 14.18 1.23 -20.03
N GLU A 141 14.36 -0.01 -20.44
CA GLU A 141 13.52 -1.14 -20.02
C GLU A 141 13.66 -1.41 -18.52
N LEU A 142 14.92 -1.42 -18.01
CA LEU A 142 15.19 -1.63 -16.59
C LEU A 142 14.71 -0.46 -15.73
N GLU A 143 14.91 0.78 -16.20
CA GLU A 143 14.45 1.98 -15.50
C GLU A 143 12.91 1.98 -15.42
N THR A 144 12.22 1.69 -16.52
CA THR A 144 10.76 1.62 -16.54
C THR A 144 10.24 0.47 -15.67
N LEU A 145 10.93 -0.66 -15.63
CA LEU A 145 10.57 -1.79 -14.78
C LEU A 145 10.74 -1.45 -13.29
N GLY A 146 11.76 -0.67 -12.93
CA GLY A 146 11.92 -0.12 -11.58
C GLY A 146 10.72 0.73 -11.16
N ASP A 147 10.32 1.68 -12.01
CA ASP A 147 9.13 2.51 -11.79
C ASP A 147 7.82 1.69 -11.73
N PHE A 148 7.73 0.60 -12.49
CA PHE A 148 6.59 -0.32 -12.43
C PHE A 148 6.52 -1.02 -11.07
N PHE A 149 7.64 -1.47 -10.50
CA PHE A 149 7.63 -2.06 -9.16
C PHE A 149 7.32 -1.02 -8.07
N ASP A 150 7.78 0.22 -8.22
CA ASP A 150 7.39 1.32 -7.32
C ASP A 150 5.88 1.58 -7.39
N PHE A 151 5.31 1.61 -8.59
CA PHE A 151 3.86 1.70 -8.80
C PHE A 151 3.11 0.56 -8.11
N VAL A 152 3.53 -0.69 -8.30
CA VAL A 152 2.91 -1.87 -7.70
C VAL A 152 3.04 -1.83 -6.17
N HIS A 153 4.17 -1.35 -5.64
CA HIS A 153 4.37 -1.19 -4.20
C HIS A 153 3.39 -0.16 -3.60
N ILE A 154 3.25 1.02 -4.24
CA ILE A 154 2.30 2.05 -3.78
C ILE A 154 0.87 1.52 -3.86
N LEU A 155 0.50 0.88 -4.96
CA LEU A 155 -0.81 0.24 -5.14
C LEU A 155 -1.12 -0.79 -4.04
N TYR A 156 -0.13 -1.59 -3.66
CA TYR A 156 -0.25 -2.56 -2.56
C TYR A 156 -0.44 -1.86 -1.20
N LEU A 157 0.31 -0.79 -0.92
CA LEU A 157 0.15 -0.02 0.32
C LEU A 157 -1.24 0.61 0.41
N ASP A 158 -1.75 1.16 -0.68
CA ASP A 158 -3.11 1.72 -0.74
C ASP A 158 -4.15 0.63 -0.50
N TYR A 159 -4.02 -0.53 -1.15
CA TYR A 159 -4.89 -1.67 -0.92
C TYR A 159 -4.90 -2.11 0.54
N ILE A 160 -3.73 -2.29 1.17
CA ILE A 160 -3.61 -2.66 2.58
C ILE A 160 -4.24 -1.59 3.48
N SER A 161 -4.01 -0.31 3.19
CA SER A 161 -4.58 0.80 3.96
C SER A 161 -6.12 0.80 3.93
N ILE A 162 -6.72 0.52 2.77
CA ILE A 162 -8.16 0.42 2.61
C ILE A 162 -8.72 -0.79 3.38
N GLN A 163 -8.11 -1.97 3.25
CA GLN A 163 -8.52 -3.19 3.95
C GLN A 163 -8.45 -3.02 5.48
N ILE A 164 -7.36 -2.44 5.96
CA ILE A 164 -7.17 -2.12 7.37
C ILE A 164 -8.24 -1.12 7.82
N LYS A 165 -8.48 -0.07 7.05
CA LYS A 165 -9.45 0.97 7.36
C LYS A 165 -10.88 0.42 7.40
N GLU A 166 -11.28 -0.44 6.46
CA GLU A 166 -12.60 -1.06 6.47
C GLU A 166 -12.79 -2.01 7.65
N LYS A 167 -11.86 -2.95 7.85
CA LYS A 167 -11.95 -3.97 8.90
C LYS A 167 -11.86 -3.38 10.31
N TYR A 168 -10.99 -2.38 10.50
CA TYR A 168 -10.70 -1.80 11.82
C TYR A 168 -11.14 -0.35 11.95
N SER A 169 -11.98 0.16 11.03
CA SER A 169 -12.52 1.52 11.06
C SER A 169 -13.13 1.87 12.43
N LYS A 170 -13.80 0.89 13.05
CA LYS A 170 -14.43 1.06 14.36
C LYS A 170 -13.45 1.38 15.49
N ILE A 171 -12.18 0.96 15.40
CA ILE A 171 -11.17 1.19 16.44
C ILE A 171 -10.10 2.18 16.01
N TYR A 172 -10.16 2.68 14.78
CA TYR A 172 -9.10 3.53 14.20
C TYR A 172 -8.88 4.82 15.01
N LYS A 173 -9.98 5.46 15.47
CA LYS A 173 -9.92 6.67 16.28
C LYS A 173 -9.16 6.44 17.61
N GLY A 174 -9.43 5.31 18.28
CA GLY A 174 -8.73 4.94 19.51
C GLY A 174 -7.26 4.58 19.29
N ILE A 175 -6.94 3.94 18.15
CA ILE A 175 -5.54 3.66 17.76
C ILE A 175 -4.77 4.96 17.53
N LEU A 176 -5.29 5.88 16.72
CA LEU A 176 -4.66 7.19 16.47
C LEU A 176 -4.44 7.97 17.76
N TYR A 177 -5.45 8.00 18.64
CA TYR A 177 -5.32 8.67 19.92
C TYR A 177 -4.17 8.07 20.74
N LEU A 178 -4.11 6.74 20.86
CA LEU A 178 -3.04 6.05 21.57
C LEU A 178 -1.65 6.29 20.95
N GLU A 179 -1.55 6.30 19.64
CA GLU A 179 -0.28 6.53 18.91
C GLU A 179 0.23 7.97 19.06
N ASN A 180 -0.66 8.95 19.17
CA ASN A 180 -0.29 10.35 19.36
C ASN A 180 -0.04 10.73 20.81
N ASN A 181 -0.61 9.98 21.77
CA ASN A 181 -0.61 10.31 23.19
C ASN A 181 -0.05 9.17 24.08
N TYR A 182 0.82 8.32 23.54
CA TYR A 182 1.33 7.12 24.25
C TYR A 182 2.10 7.43 25.53
N THR A 183 2.59 8.67 25.72
CA THR A 183 3.24 9.12 26.95
C THR A 183 2.26 9.41 28.09
N GLU A 184 0.97 9.57 27.78
CA GLU A 184 -0.08 9.80 28.76
C GLU A 184 -0.58 8.48 29.41
N ASP A 185 -1.18 8.59 30.59
CA ASP A 185 -1.84 7.44 31.24
C ASP A 185 -3.26 7.25 30.75
N ILE A 186 -3.36 6.66 29.57
CA ILE A 186 -4.63 6.40 28.88
C ILE A 186 -5.19 5.06 29.32
N SER A 187 -6.46 5.04 29.76
CA SER A 187 -7.16 3.80 30.06
C SER A 187 -7.71 3.15 28.77
N VAL A 188 -7.87 1.83 28.80
CA VAL A 188 -8.46 1.12 27.64
C VAL A 188 -9.95 1.41 27.52
N SER A 189 -10.64 1.68 28.65
CA SER A 189 -12.04 2.12 28.63
C SER A 189 -12.19 3.44 27.88
N PHE A 190 -11.35 4.43 28.15
CA PHE A 190 -11.36 5.70 27.42
C PHE A 190 -11.17 5.52 25.89
N LEU A 191 -10.23 4.66 25.47
CA LEU A 191 -10.04 4.34 24.05
C LEU A 191 -11.27 3.66 23.44
N ALA A 192 -11.91 2.78 24.21
CA ALA A 192 -13.14 2.10 23.78
C ALA A 192 -14.30 3.09 23.64
N ASP A 193 -14.46 4.02 24.59
CA ASP A 193 -15.48 5.07 24.59
C ASP A 193 -15.31 6.01 23.39
N LEU A 194 -14.07 6.39 23.04
CA LEU A 194 -13.76 7.15 21.83
C LEU A 194 -14.24 6.47 20.54
N CYS A 195 -14.34 5.15 20.58
CA CYS A 195 -14.74 4.29 19.47
C CYS A 195 -16.20 3.84 19.55
N TYR A 196 -16.96 4.27 20.57
CA TYR A 196 -18.33 3.81 20.84
C TYR A 196 -18.44 2.29 20.98
N LEU A 197 -17.44 1.66 21.62
CA LEU A 197 -17.34 0.23 21.81
C LEU A 197 -17.27 -0.11 23.31
N SER A 198 -17.69 -1.34 23.67
CA SER A 198 -17.32 -1.89 24.96
C SER A 198 -15.82 -2.16 25.04
N GLU A 199 -15.23 -2.07 26.24
CA GLU A 199 -13.79 -2.32 26.43
C GLU A 199 -13.38 -3.71 25.93
N SER A 200 -14.20 -4.73 26.13
CA SER A 200 -13.95 -6.09 25.64
C SER A 200 -13.91 -6.18 24.12
N SER A 201 -14.84 -5.50 23.44
CA SER A 201 -14.86 -5.43 21.96
C SER A 201 -13.66 -4.68 21.40
N PHE A 202 -13.30 -3.55 22.04
CA PHE A 202 -12.10 -2.78 21.67
C PHE A 202 -10.82 -3.61 21.83
N ARG A 203 -10.63 -4.27 22.98
CA ARG A 203 -9.46 -5.13 23.25
C ARG A 203 -9.33 -6.24 22.21
N ARG A 204 -10.42 -6.91 21.86
CA ARG A 204 -10.44 -7.98 20.86
C ARG A 204 -10.03 -7.47 19.49
N LEU A 205 -10.68 -6.40 18.99
CA LEU A 205 -10.36 -5.81 17.68
C LEU A 205 -8.95 -5.24 17.63
N PHE A 206 -8.51 -4.59 18.72
CA PHE A 206 -7.16 -4.05 18.82
C PHE A 206 -6.10 -5.17 18.78
N TYR A 207 -6.31 -6.26 19.54
CA TYR A 207 -5.42 -7.41 19.51
C TYR A 207 -5.39 -8.07 18.12
N ASP A 208 -6.55 -8.19 17.48
CA ASP A 208 -6.64 -8.73 16.12
C ASP A 208 -5.84 -7.89 15.11
N TYR A 209 -5.83 -6.57 15.29
CA TYR A 209 -5.11 -5.65 14.42
C TYR A 209 -3.61 -5.53 14.74
N LYS A 210 -3.27 -5.20 15.99
CA LYS A 210 -1.87 -4.93 16.40
C LYS A 210 -1.13 -6.19 16.88
N LYS A 211 -1.81 -7.34 17.00
CA LYS A 211 -1.30 -8.63 17.52
C LYS A 211 -0.74 -8.54 18.94
N MET A 212 -1.14 -7.51 19.67
CA MET A 212 -0.80 -7.31 21.08
C MET A 212 -1.87 -6.47 21.79
N PRO A 213 -2.02 -6.60 23.14
CA PRO A 213 -2.97 -5.80 23.90
C PRO A 213 -2.65 -4.29 23.86
N PRO A 214 -3.65 -3.39 24.01
CA PRO A 214 -3.45 -1.94 23.95
C PRO A 214 -2.35 -1.41 24.87
N ILE A 215 -2.32 -1.83 26.15
CA ILE A 215 -1.30 -1.41 27.11
C ILE A 215 0.10 -1.91 26.73
N THR A 216 0.19 -3.13 26.20
CA THR A 216 1.46 -3.69 25.72
C THR A 216 1.96 -2.89 24.50
N TYR A 217 1.07 -2.50 23.61
CA TYR A 217 1.39 -1.66 22.45
C TYR A 217 1.84 -0.27 22.88
N ARG A 218 1.16 0.37 23.85
CA ARG A 218 1.59 1.65 24.43
C ARG A 218 3.02 1.55 24.97
N ASN A 219 3.30 0.52 25.76
CA ASN A 219 4.63 0.30 26.32
C ASN A 219 5.68 0.07 25.21
N TYR A 220 5.32 -0.64 24.15
CA TYR A 220 6.20 -0.78 22.97
C TYR A 220 6.54 0.58 22.35
N LEU A 221 5.56 1.46 22.14
CA LEU A 221 5.78 2.81 21.58
C LEU A 221 6.68 3.66 22.49
N ARG A 222 6.45 3.62 23.80
CA ARG A 222 7.29 4.29 24.81
C ARG A 222 8.74 3.83 24.72
N ILE A 223 8.97 2.53 24.74
CA ILE A 223 10.34 1.97 24.66
C ILE A 223 10.98 2.23 23.29
N LYS A 224 10.21 2.20 22.20
CA LYS A 224 10.71 2.57 20.88
C LYS A 224 11.18 4.02 20.83
N LYS A 225 10.44 4.96 21.42
CA LYS A 225 10.84 6.36 21.53
C LYS A 225 12.08 6.52 22.41
N ALA A 226 12.11 5.86 23.57
CA ALA A 226 13.27 5.88 24.47
C ALA A 226 14.54 5.34 23.80
N TYR A 227 14.43 4.26 23.01
CA TYR A 227 15.55 3.75 22.22
C TYR A 227 16.11 4.83 21.27
N THR A 228 15.23 5.57 20.58
CA THR A 228 15.66 6.66 19.69
C THR A 228 16.36 7.76 20.48
N LEU A 229 15.79 8.20 21.62
CA LEU A 229 16.39 9.25 22.47
C LEU A 229 17.77 8.84 23.00
N ILE A 230 17.93 7.61 23.50
CA ILE A 230 19.23 7.11 23.96
C ILE A 230 20.22 7.01 22.79
N LYS A 231 19.76 6.60 21.62
CA LYS A 231 20.60 6.46 20.43
C LYS A 231 21.10 7.79 19.87
N THR A 232 20.44 8.92 20.10
CA THR A 232 20.98 10.24 19.70
C THR A 232 22.17 10.69 20.58
N GLY A 233 22.30 10.11 21.77
CA GLY A 233 23.31 10.51 22.75
C GLY A 233 22.99 11.81 23.51
N GLU A 234 21.88 12.46 23.20
CA GLU A 234 21.43 13.71 23.82
C GLU A 234 20.72 13.50 25.17
N TYR A 235 20.27 12.26 25.42
CA TYR A 235 19.51 11.88 26.60
C TYR A 235 20.22 10.80 27.38
N THR A 236 20.31 10.98 28.69
CA THR A 236 20.67 9.91 29.63
C THR A 236 19.56 8.86 29.67
N ILE A 237 19.86 7.67 30.18
CA ILE A 237 18.85 6.60 30.33
C ILE A 237 17.70 7.05 31.23
N THR A 238 17.99 7.82 32.29
CA THR A 238 16.99 8.35 33.22
C THR A 238 16.09 9.36 32.53
N GLU A 239 16.66 10.35 31.86
CA GLU A 239 15.90 11.35 31.10
C GLU A 239 15.04 10.70 29.99
N ALA A 240 15.56 9.70 29.27
CA ALA A 240 14.79 8.98 28.27
C ALA A 240 13.62 8.20 28.88
N ALA A 241 13.80 7.61 30.06
CA ALA A 241 12.75 6.89 30.79
C ALA A 241 11.65 7.86 31.28
N GLU A 242 12.02 9.02 31.80
CA GLU A 242 11.10 10.09 32.23
C GLU A 242 10.34 10.67 31.01
N ALA A 243 11.03 10.97 29.92
CA ALA A 243 10.43 11.52 28.69
C ALA A 243 9.34 10.62 28.09
N VAL A 244 9.41 9.32 28.36
CA VAL A 244 8.39 8.36 27.88
C VAL A 244 7.41 7.93 28.99
N ASN A 245 7.40 8.64 30.11
CA ASN A 245 6.53 8.37 31.26
C ASN A 245 6.67 6.95 31.81
N ILE A 246 7.93 6.48 31.99
CA ILE A 246 8.29 5.23 32.70
C ILE A 246 9.43 5.57 33.68
N PRO A 247 9.16 6.32 34.75
CA PRO A 247 10.22 6.80 35.68
C PRO A 247 10.84 5.69 36.55
N ASP A 248 10.14 4.56 36.72
CA ASP A 248 10.72 3.38 37.37
C ASP A 248 11.76 2.73 36.46
N LEU A 249 13.04 2.98 36.75
CA LEU A 249 14.17 2.46 35.98
C LEU A 249 14.26 0.93 35.99
N CYS A 250 13.80 0.26 37.06
CA CYS A 250 13.78 -1.21 37.10
C CYS A 250 12.77 -1.76 36.11
N TYR A 251 11.57 -1.18 36.09
CA TYR A 251 10.52 -1.53 35.13
C TYR A 251 10.91 -1.14 33.70
N PHE A 252 11.47 0.05 33.51
CA PHE A 252 12.00 0.52 32.22
C PHE A 252 13.03 -0.44 31.64
N ASN A 253 14.07 -0.80 32.40
CA ASN A 253 15.11 -1.73 31.98
C ASN A 253 14.55 -3.11 31.59
N ARG A 254 13.57 -3.62 32.36
CA ARG A 254 12.90 -4.88 32.07
C ARG A 254 12.14 -4.83 30.74
N LEU A 255 11.37 -3.75 30.50
CA LEU A 255 10.65 -3.55 29.24
C LEU A 255 11.62 -3.38 28.06
N PHE A 256 12.67 -2.58 28.26
CA PHE A 256 13.66 -2.33 27.21
C PHE A 256 14.33 -3.63 26.76
N ARG A 257 14.78 -4.47 27.70
CA ARG A 257 15.33 -5.80 27.37
C ARG A 257 14.32 -6.71 26.69
N LYS A 258 13.04 -6.63 27.08
CA LYS A 258 11.97 -7.42 26.44
C LYS A 258 11.83 -7.11 24.95
N TYR A 259 11.96 -5.85 24.55
CA TYR A 259 11.73 -5.44 23.16
C TYR A 259 13.00 -5.43 22.29
N TYR A 260 14.15 -5.16 22.88
CA TYR A 260 15.41 -5.02 22.14
C TYR A 260 16.45 -6.11 22.44
N ASN A 261 16.19 -7.01 23.37
CA ASN A 261 17.10 -8.07 23.83
C ASN A 261 18.45 -7.59 24.38
N VAL A 262 18.60 -6.27 24.61
CA VAL A 262 19.79 -5.62 25.16
C VAL A 262 19.41 -4.62 26.23
N SER A 263 20.35 -4.26 27.11
CA SER A 263 20.11 -3.18 28.10
C SER A 263 20.24 -1.80 27.46
N PRO A 264 19.55 -0.76 28.00
CA PRO A 264 19.71 0.61 27.52
C PRO A 264 21.17 1.10 27.54
N SER A 265 21.96 0.68 28.55
CA SER A 265 23.38 1.04 28.69
C SER A 265 24.26 0.54 27.54
N LYS A 266 23.93 -0.61 26.94
CA LYS A 266 24.66 -1.09 25.74
C LYS A 266 24.44 -0.20 24.53
N ILE A 267 23.24 0.40 24.41
CA ILE A 267 22.94 1.32 23.32
C ILE A 267 23.66 2.66 23.53
N ALA A 268 23.70 3.16 24.78
CA ALA A 268 24.36 4.42 25.10
C ALA A 268 25.90 4.37 24.87
N ILE A 269 26.54 3.23 25.11
CA ILE A 269 28.00 3.07 24.94
C ILE A 269 28.41 3.06 23.46
N HIS A 270 27.59 2.47 22.55
CA HIS A 270 27.89 2.43 21.10
C HIS A 270 27.88 3.80 20.41
N ASN A 271 27.46 4.85 21.08
CA ASN A 271 27.44 6.23 20.54
C ASN A 271 28.65 7.06 20.97
N GLN A 272 29.58 6.50 21.77
CA GLN A 272 30.79 7.18 22.23
C GLN A 272 32.06 6.69 21.54
N GLU A 273 31.93 5.69 20.64
CA GLU A 273 32.96 5.24 19.69
C GLU A 273 32.69 5.82 18.27
#